data_4a3c42cb2d9f647dae100ef7cfedcc8a
#
_entry.id   4a3c42cb2d9f647dae100ef7cfedcc8a
#
_cell.length_a   1.000
_cell.length_b   1.000
_cell.length_c   1.000
_cell.angle_alpha   90.00
_cell.angle_beta   90.00
_cell.angle_gamma   90.00
#
_symmetry.space_group_name_H-M   'P 1'
#
loop_
_entity.id
_entity.type
_entity.pdbx_description
1 polymer ?
#
loop_
_entity_poly.entity_id
_entity_poly.type
_entity_poly.pdbx_seq_one_letter_code
_entity_poly.pdbx_strand_id
1 'polypeptide(L)'
;MRIAWFTHRYFPCVGGAENYGRAIVRRFAADGHDVDVLTSDAHDLWYFTDRTRKRVTEPTKSTVDGVQVHRFPVRHRPLQRYVGRLLSYAPHWPTQCRSDSFMPILPGIERVRGPYDAVFAVGFPYTIFSYAALLTARHAGAPLILTPFLHLATPGDPVRKYYTKPHQIRLLRQSDVVVVQTRLEADVVRDWGIPEARILTLGMAVEHDEVTGGDPDRLRKQLGIPKTRKVVGHLATLDPNKGSTDLVLALDRLNAGRPTNDPIHLVMAGPSSPCFERFLQERPDGIPSWLSFLGPLPLDQRADLFAAIDLFSMPSRTDSYGIVFLEAWANGLAVVAADAGGVPEVVRHNQTGLLVPFGSVDQLAQSIDRLITDRAEAERLGTAGKNLVQNGFSWNDRYATLLARSQQAIALNQSTRQDSLAQKAG
;
A
#
# COMPACT_ATOMS: atom_id res chain seq x y z
N MET A 1 -6.43 -16.94 19.71
CA MET A 1 -7.32 -17.06 18.53
C MET A 1 -6.56 -17.71 17.40
N ARG A 2 -7.27 -18.48 16.57
CA ARG A 2 -6.76 -18.95 15.29
C ARG A 2 -7.25 -18.06 14.15
N ILE A 3 -6.34 -17.49 13.38
CA ILE A 3 -6.61 -16.42 12.42
C ILE A 3 -6.18 -16.86 11.02
N ALA A 4 -7.03 -16.64 10.01
CA ALA A 4 -6.66 -16.71 8.60
C ALA A 4 -6.47 -15.30 8.04
N TRP A 5 -5.30 -15.02 7.48
CA TRP A 5 -4.95 -13.73 6.89
C TRP A 5 -4.73 -13.85 5.39
N PHE A 6 -5.66 -13.39 4.59
CA PHE A 6 -5.58 -13.42 3.13
C PHE A 6 -5.01 -12.10 2.60
N THR A 7 -3.94 -12.19 1.81
CA THR A 7 -3.31 -11.03 1.16
C THR A 7 -2.72 -11.42 -0.19
N HIS A 8 -2.65 -10.49 -1.12
CA HIS A 8 -2.13 -10.77 -2.47
C HIS A 8 -0.63 -11.05 -2.49
N ARG A 9 0.14 -10.41 -1.62
CA ARG A 9 1.58 -10.65 -1.39
C ARG A 9 1.90 -10.54 0.10
N TYR A 10 2.99 -11.16 0.51
CA TYR A 10 3.52 -11.07 1.86
C TYR A 10 5.05 -11.05 1.82
N PHE A 11 5.72 -10.83 2.97
CA PHE A 11 7.18 -10.86 3.05
C PHE A 11 7.79 -12.05 2.27
N PRO A 12 8.87 -11.86 1.48
CA PRO A 12 9.80 -10.71 1.45
C PRO A 12 9.36 -9.55 0.54
N CYS A 13 8.14 -9.54 0.04
CA CYS A 13 7.62 -8.43 -0.75
C CYS A 13 7.41 -7.20 0.14
N VAL A 14 7.74 -6.03 -0.39
CA VAL A 14 7.68 -4.77 0.34
C VAL A 14 6.76 -3.79 -0.38
N GLY A 15 5.77 -3.26 0.33
CA GLY A 15 4.81 -2.27 -0.14
C GLY A 15 3.89 -1.84 1.01
N GLY A 16 3.02 -0.87 0.79
CA GLY A 16 2.14 -0.34 1.85
C GLY A 16 1.22 -1.40 2.47
N ALA A 17 0.54 -2.19 1.63
CA ALA A 17 -0.35 -3.27 2.08
C ALA A 17 0.42 -4.42 2.74
N GLU A 18 1.62 -4.75 2.21
CA GLU A 18 2.50 -5.78 2.75
C GLU A 18 3.05 -5.37 4.13
N ASN A 19 3.49 -4.12 4.29
CA ASN A 19 3.97 -3.57 5.56
C ASN A 19 2.85 -3.56 6.62
N TYR A 20 1.63 -3.13 6.23
CA TYR A 20 0.45 -3.21 7.09
C TYR A 20 0.20 -4.65 7.56
N GLY A 21 0.13 -5.59 6.60
CA GLY A 21 -0.12 -6.99 6.91
C GLY A 21 0.94 -7.57 7.85
N ARG A 22 2.22 -7.33 7.56
CA ARG A 22 3.34 -7.81 8.38
C ARG A 22 3.32 -7.21 9.79
N ALA A 23 3.10 -5.91 9.91
CA ALA A 23 3.07 -5.22 11.19
C ALA A 23 1.95 -5.75 12.12
N ILE A 24 0.76 -6.00 11.57
CA ILE A 24 -0.38 -6.54 12.33
C ILE A 24 -0.19 -8.03 12.64
N VAL A 25 0.20 -8.83 11.65
CA VAL A 25 0.35 -10.29 11.80
C VAL A 25 1.44 -10.64 12.84
N ARG A 26 2.57 -9.92 12.83
CA ARG A 26 3.64 -10.09 13.85
C ARG A 26 3.14 -9.84 15.27
N ARG A 27 2.27 -8.86 15.46
CA ARG A 27 1.68 -8.52 16.78
C ARG A 27 0.68 -9.58 17.22
N PHE A 28 -0.15 -10.09 16.31
CA PHE A 28 -0.98 -11.24 16.64
C PHE A 28 -0.14 -12.46 17.09
N ALA A 29 0.95 -12.75 16.40
CA ALA A 29 1.84 -13.85 16.78
C ALA A 29 2.54 -13.60 18.12
N ALA A 30 2.99 -12.37 18.38
CA ALA A 30 3.63 -11.98 19.64
C ALA A 30 2.66 -12.11 20.84
N ASP A 31 1.36 -11.88 20.62
CA ASP A 31 0.31 -12.06 21.63
C ASP A 31 -0.16 -13.52 21.74
N GLY A 32 0.55 -14.48 21.12
CA GLY A 32 0.27 -15.91 21.20
C GLY A 32 -0.91 -16.37 20.36
N HIS A 33 -1.31 -15.61 19.33
CA HIS A 33 -2.35 -16.06 18.40
C HIS A 33 -1.74 -16.92 17.28
N ASP A 34 -2.47 -17.94 16.85
CA ASP A 34 -2.09 -18.81 15.74
C ASP A 34 -2.55 -18.17 14.41
N VAL A 35 -1.61 -17.79 13.54
CA VAL A 35 -1.91 -17.08 12.31
C VAL A 35 -1.42 -17.84 11.09
N ASP A 36 -2.36 -18.18 10.20
CA ASP A 36 -2.10 -18.68 8.86
C ASP A 36 -2.18 -17.52 7.85
N VAL A 37 -1.05 -17.17 7.22
CA VAL A 37 -1.00 -16.20 6.13
C VAL A 37 -1.17 -16.93 4.81
N LEU A 38 -2.19 -16.53 4.04
CA LEU A 38 -2.62 -17.17 2.79
C LEU A 38 -2.38 -16.17 1.64
N THR A 39 -1.35 -16.40 0.85
CA THR A 39 -0.82 -15.43 -0.12
C THR A 39 -0.43 -16.10 -1.44
N SER A 40 -0.01 -15.30 -2.44
CA SER A 40 0.56 -15.82 -3.69
C SER A 40 2.08 -15.97 -3.62
N ASP A 41 2.66 -16.62 -4.63
CA ASP A 41 4.11 -16.65 -4.87
C ASP A 41 4.60 -15.45 -5.71
N ALA A 42 3.75 -14.47 -6.01
CA ALA A 42 4.17 -13.28 -6.74
C ALA A 42 5.06 -12.38 -5.86
N HIS A 43 6.27 -12.07 -6.33
CA HIS A 43 7.13 -11.05 -5.75
C HIS A 43 6.81 -9.68 -6.36
N ASP A 44 6.71 -9.62 -7.70
CA ASP A 44 6.28 -8.45 -8.45
C ASP A 44 4.77 -8.53 -8.73
N LEU A 45 4.03 -7.42 -8.58
CA LEU A 45 2.60 -7.36 -8.89
C LEU A 45 2.29 -7.71 -10.35
N TRP A 46 3.21 -7.36 -11.25
CA TRP A 46 3.06 -7.68 -12.67
C TRP A 46 3.21 -9.18 -12.95
N TYR A 47 3.78 -9.97 -12.02
CA TYR A 47 3.85 -11.42 -12.14
C TYR A 47 2.46 -12.06 -12.26
N PHE A 48 1.40 -11.44 -11.76
CA PHE A 48 0.04 -11.97 -11.95
C PHE A 48 -0.39 -12.09 -13.43
N THR A 49 0.21 -11.32 -14.31
CA THR A 49 -0.12 -11.28 -15.74
C THR A 49 1.07 -11.55 -16.66
N ASP A 50 2.29 -11.50 -16.15
CA ASP A 50 3.53 -11.67 -16.91
C ASP A 50 4.50 -12.62 -16.17
N ARG A 51 4.62 -13.85 -16.69
CA ARG A 51 5.46 -14.91 -16.12
C ARG A 51 6.97 -14.61 -16.11
N THR A 52 7.42 -13.58 -16.83
CA THR A 52 8.83 -13.16 -16.87
C THR A 52 9.23 -12.32 -15.68
N ARG A 53 8.25 -11.79 -14.94
CA ARG A 53 8.46 -11.00 -13.74
C ARG A 53 8.84 -11.87 -12.55
N LYS A 54 9.39 -11.24 -11.51
CA LYS A 54 9.94 -11.92 -10.34
C LYS A 54 8.84 -12.59 -9.49
N ARG A 55 9.11 -13.83 -9.09
CA ARG A 55 8.32 -14.56 -8.09
C ARG A 55 9.15 -14.83 -6.83
N VAL A 56 8.47 -15.15 -5.74
CA VAL A 56 9.07 -15.67 -4.51
C VAL A 56 9.48 -17.12 -4.75
N THR A 57 10.74 -17.47 -4.47
CA THR A 57 11.29 -18.80 -4.68
C THR A 57 11.26 -19.67 -3.43
N GLU A 58 10.85 -19.13 -2.30
CA GLU A 58 10.70 -19.86 -1.05
C GLU A 58 9.64 -20.98 -1.17
N PRO A 59 9.70 -21.99 -0.26
CA PRO A 59 8.72 -23.08 -0.24
C PRO A 59 7.28 -22.56 -0.16
N THR A 60 6.34 -23.33 -0.74
CA THR A 60 4.91 -23.04 -0.70
C THR A 60 4.35 -22.96 0.72
N LYS A 61 5.03 -23.58 1.69
CA LYS A 61 4.77 -23.45 3.12
C LYS A 61 6.08 -23.10 3.81
N SER A 62 6.08 -22.02 4.58
CA SER A 62 7.25 -21.56 5.33
C SER A 62 6.81 -20.86 6.62
N THR A 63 7.71 -20.75 7.58
CA THR A 63 7.48 -19.93 8.78
C THR A 63 8.24 -18.62 8.62
N VAL A 64 7.53 -17.49 8.76
CA VAL A 64 8.09 -16.15 8.65
C VAL A 64 7.58 -15.34 9.85
N ASP A 65 8.48 -14.68 10.57
CA ASP A 65 8.12 -13.88 11.75
C ASP A 65 7.24 -14.66 12.77
N GLY A 66 7.45 -15.97 12.91
CA GLY A 66 6.69 -16.83 13.82
C GLY A 66 5.32 -17.32 13.31
N VAL A 67 4.90 -16.94 12.10
CA VAL A 67 3.60 -17.33 11.51
C VAL A 67 3.76 -18.28 10.35
N GLN A 68 2.72 -19.10 10.10
CA GLN A 68 2.69 -20.02 8.97
C GLN A 68 2.28 -19.27 7.70
N VAL A 69 3.13 -19.28 6.68
CA VAL A 69 2.87 -18.64 5.38
C VAL A 69 2.64 -19.71 4.32
N HIS A 70 1.45 -19.70 3.73
CA HIS A 70 1.05 -20.57 2.64
C HIS A 70 1.01 -19.79 1.34
N ARG A 71 1.95 -20.06 0.41
CA ARG A 71 2.02 -19.41 -0.90
C ARG A 71 1.37 -20.28 -1.97
N PHE A 72 0.30 -19.76 -2.57
CA PHE A 72 -0.39 -20.38 -3.68
C PHE A 72 0.30 -19.99 -4.99
N PRO A 73 0.71 -20.96 -5.82
CA PRO A 73 1.40 -20.67 -7.06
C PRO A 73 0.47 -20.00 -8.06
N VAL A 74 0.93 -18.87 -8.62
CA VAL A 74 0.23 -18.17 -9.70
C VAL A 74 0.34 -19.00 -10.98
N ARG A 75 -0.79 -19.30 -11.61
CA ARG A 75 -0.84 -19.94 -12.92
C ARG A 75 -1.18 -18.93 -14.00
N HIS A 76 -0.42 -18.99 -15.10
CA HIS A 76 -0.64 -18.16 -16.27
C HIS A 76 -1.32 -18.97 -17.37
N ARG A 77 -2.32 -18.36 -18.03
CA ARG A 77 -3.01 -18.93 -19.18
C ARG A 77 -2.91 -18.00 -20.39
N PRO A 78 -2.83 -18.55 -21.62
CA PRO A 78 -2.94 -17.73 -22.81
C PRO A 78 -4.22 -16.90 -22.79
N LEU A 79 -4.15 -15.66 -23.27
CA LEU A 79 -5.27 -14.71 -23.34
C LEU A 79 -5.96 -14.42 -22.00
N GLN A 80 -5.34 -14.73 -20.86
CA GLN A 80 -5.89 -14.56 -19.52
C GLN A 80 -6.51 -13.18 -19.32
N ARG A 81 -5.83 -12.11 -19.75
CA ARG A 81 -6.31 -10.71 -19.59
C ARG A 81 -7.60 -10.44 -20.36
N TYR A 82 -7.73 -10.98 -21.60
CA TYR A 82 -8.93 -10.80 -22.43
C TYR A 82 -10.10 -11.60 -21.89
N VAL A 83 -9.87 -12.86 -21.55
CA VAL A 83 -10.88 -13.75 -20.95
C VAL A 83 -11.37 -13.16 -19.62
N GLY A 84 -10.47 -12.66 -18.77
CA GLY A 84 -10.82 -12.04 -17.52
C GLY A 84 -11.65 -10.79 -17.67
N ARG A 85 -11.27 -9.93 -18.60
CA ARG A 85 -12.07 -8.75 -18.92
C ARG A 85 -13.49 -9.13 -19.34
N LEU A 86 -13.64 -10.15 -20.19
CA LEU A 86 -14.97 -10.63 -20.62
C LEU A 86 -15.76 -11.21 -19.42
N LEU A 87 -15.14 -12.08 -18.63
CA LEU A 87 -15.79 -12.72 -17.47
C LEU A 87 -16.11 -11.74 -16.34
N SER A 88 -15.42 -10.60 -16.26
CA SER A 88 -15.73 -9.57 -15.26
C SER A 88 -17.10 -8.89 -15.48
N TYR A 89 -17.69 -9.03 -16.66
CA TYR A 89 -19.05 -8.59 -16.98
C TYR A 89 -20.10 -9.70 -16.84
N ALA A 90 -19.71 -10.93 -16.48
CA ALA A 90 -20.65 -12.02 -16.28
C ALA A 90 -21.66 -11.67 -15.16
N PRO A 91 -22.95 -12.07 -15.27
CA PRO A 91 -23.95 -11.76 -14.25
C PRO A 91 -23.69 -12.50 -12.93
N HIS A 92 -22.87 -13.56 -12.95
CA HIS A 92 -22.53 -14.37 -11.78
C HIS A 92 -21.36 -13.76 -10.99
N TRP A 93 -21.65 -13.11 -9.86
CA TRP A 93 -20.68 -12.35 -9.07
C TRP A 93 -19.46 -13.15 -8.57
N PRO A 94 -19.53 -14.47 -8.22
CA PRO A 94 -18.34 -15.25 -7.93
C PRO A 94 -17.37 -15.32 -9.11
N THR A 95 -17.87 -15.37 -10.34
CA THR A 95 -17.04 -15.31 -11.56
C THR A 95 -16.39 -13.95 -11.67
N GLN A 96 -17.09 -12.86 -11.38
CA GLN A 96 -16.52 -11.52 -11.36
C GLN A 96 -15.37 -11.41 -10.35
N CYS A 97 -15.53 -11.94 -9.14
CA CYS A 97 -14.47 -11.95 -8.12
C CYS A 97 -13.21 -12.70 -8.55
N ARG A 98 -13.38 -13.81 -9.30
CA ARG A 98 -12.26 -14.60 -9.85
C ARG A 98 -11.59 -13.94 -11.05
N SER A 99 -12.30 -13.03 -11.71
CA SER A 99 -11.95 -12.51 -13.04
C SER A 99 -11.58 -11.02 -13.01
N ASP A 100 -11.45 -10.42 -11.84
CA ASP A 100 -11.16 -8.99 -11.71
C ASP A 100 -9.78 -8.61 -12.29
N SER A 101 -9.58 -7.35 -12.49
CA SER A 101 -8.62 -6.64 -13.34
C SER A 101 -7.23 -7.25 -13.50
N PHE A 102 -6.70 -7.93 -12.51
CA PHE A 102 -5.37 -8.55 -12.56
C PHE A 102 -5.39 -10.09 -12.60
N MET A 103 -6.55 -10.70 -12.44
CA MET A 103 -6.81 -12.13 -12.59
C MET A 103 -5.69 -13.08 -12.12
N PRO A 104 -5.19 -13.01 -10.91
CA PRO A 104 -4.30 -14.07 -10.46
C PRO A 104 -5.09 -15.39 -10.39
N ILE A 105 -4.65 -16.40 -11.16
CA ILE A 105 -5.22 -17.74 -11.08
C ILE A 105 -4.45 -18.48 -9.99
N LEU A 106 -5.10 -18.75 -8.87
CA LEU A 106 -4.51 -19.34 -7.66
C LEU A 106 -5.21 -20.65 -7.30
N PRO A 107 -4.80 -21.79 -7.89
CA PRO A 107 -5.45 -23.06 -7.63
C PRO A 107 -5.43 -23.41 -6.15
N GLY A 108 -6.60 -23.72 -5.59
CA GLY A 108 -6.75 -24.19 -4.21
C GLY A 108 -7.01 -23.10 -3.17
N ILE A 109 -6.80 -21.80 -3.45
CA ILE A 109 -7.01 -20.74 -2.45
C ILE A 109 -8.46 -20.68 -1.94
N GLU A 110 -9.45 -20.95 -2.80
CA GLU A 110 -10.87 -20.99 -2.43
C GLU A 110 -11.26 -22.25 -1.62
N ARG A 111 -10.36 -23.23 -1.51
CA ARG A 111 -10.57 -24.48 -0.78
C ARG A 111 -9.96 -24.45 0.62
N VAL A 112 -9.39 -23.33 1.03
CA VAL A 112 -8.86 -23.16 2.39
C VAL A 112 -9.99 -23.39 3.39
N ARG A 113 -9.76 -24.27 4.36
CA ARG A 113 -10.68 -24.60 5.43
C ARG A 113 -9.90 -24.74 6.73
N GLY A 114 -10.53 -24.40 7.83
CA GLY A 114 -9.95 -24.53 9.16
C GLY A 114 -10.90 -24.01 10.23
N PRO A 115 -10.66 -24.37 11.47
CA PRO A 115 -11.40 -23.84 12.62
C PRO A 115 -10.85 -22.45 12.99
N TYR A 116 -11.10 -21.45 12.14
CA TYR A 116 -10.66 -20.08 12.39
C TYR A 116 -11.66 -19.32 13.25
N ASP A 117 -11.16 -18.53 14.21
CA ASP A 117 -11.95 -17.62 15.03
C ASP A 117 -12.25 -16.30 14.32
N ALA A 118 -11.33 -15.86 13.43
CA ALA A 118 -11.49 -14.66 12.60
C ALA A 118 -10.78 -14.86 11.25
N VAL A 119 -11.32 -14.25 10.21
CA VAL A 119 -10.73 -14.25 8.86
C VAL A 119 -10.52 -12.82 8.39
N PHE A 120 -9.30 -12.51 8.01
CA PHE A 120 -8.90 -11.21 7.47
C PHE A 120 -8.64 -11.30 5.98
N ALA A 121 -8.98 -10.24 5.25
CA ALA A 121 -8.61 -10.07 3.85
C ALA A 121 -8.09 -8.67 3.59
N VAL A 122 -7.02 -8.55 2.79
CA VAL A 122 -6.33 -7.29 2.54
C VAL A 122 -6.11 -7.07 1.05
N GLY A 123 -6.48 -5.88 0.58
CA GLY A 123 -6.09 -5.33 -0.70
C GLY A 123 -7.03 -5.60 -1.87
N PHE A 124 -7.73 -4.55 -2.33
CA PHE A 124 -8.29 -4.48 -3.67
C PHE A 124 -7.22 -3.96 -4.66
N PRO A 125 -7.36 -4.25 -5.95
CA PRO A 125 -8.46 -4.92 -6.64
C PRO A 125 -8.32 -6.45 -6.79
N TYR A 126 -7.44 -7.10 -6.02
CA TYR A 126 -7.19 -8.55 -6.13
C TYR A 126 -8.30 -9.36 -5.45
N THR A 127 -9.53 -9.26 -5.95
CA THR A 127 -10.75 -9.72 -5.30
C THR A 127 -10.83 -11.22 -5.06
N ILE A 128 -10.02 -12.04 -5.75
CA ILE A 128 -9.95 -13.49 -5.51
C ILE A 128 -9.53 -13.81 -4.06
N PHE A 129 -8.64 -13.03 -3.45
CA PHE A 129 -8.21 -13.22 -2.06
C PHE A 129 -9.35 -12.90 -1.09
N SER A 130 -10.03 -11.77 -1.29
CA SER A 130 -11.20 -11.39 -0.47
C SER A 130 -12.36 -12.35 -0.64
N TYR A 131 -12.56 -12.89 -1.85
CA TYR A 131 -13.58 -13.90 -2.10
C TYR A 131 -13.25 -15.24 -1.44
N ALA A 132 -12.01 -15.70 -1.51
CA ALA A 132 -11.54 -16.90 -0.82
C ALA A 132 -11.66 -16.74 0.70
N ALA A 133 -11.33 -15.57 1.24
CA ALA A 133 -11.51 -15.24 2.64
C ALA A 133 -13.00 -15.34 3.07
N LEU A 134 -13.92 -14.79 2.27
CA LEU A 134 -15.35 -14.90 2.53
C LEU A 134 -15.82 -16.35 2.58
N LEU A 135 -15.35 -17.19 1.65
CA LEU A 135 -15.70 -18.63 1.65
C LEU A 135 -15.14 -19.35 2.88
N THR A 136 -13.93 -19.01 3.30
CA THR A 136 -13.29 -19.55 4.50
C THR A 136 -14.03 -19.11 5.76
N ALA A 137 -14.36 -17.82 5.89
CA ALA A 137 -15.13 -17.25 7.00
C ALA A 137 -16.50 -17.94 7.15
N ARG A 138 -17.23 -18.10 6.05
CA ARG A 138 -18.52 -18.81 6.05
C ARG A 138 -18.40 -20.26 6.49
N HIS A 139 -17.37 -20.97 6.02
CA HIS A 139 -17.13 -22.35 6.39
C HIS A 139 -16.81 -22.50 7.89
N ALA A 140 -15.90 -21.65 8.41
CA ALA A 140 -15.54 -21.62 9.82
C ALA A 140 -16.67 -21.08 10.71
N GLY A 141 -17.58 -20.28 10.11
CA GLY A 141 -18.55 -19.48 10.80
C GLY A 141 -17.91 -18.39 11.65
N ALA A 142 -16.84 -17.85 11.14
CA ALA A 142 -16.06 -16.78 11.72
C ALA A 142 -16.41 -15.43 11.07
N PRO A 143 -16.21 -14.30 11.75
CA PRO A 143 -16.35 -12.99 11.13
C PRO A 143 -15.28 -12.74 10.06
N LEU A 144 -15.68 -12.03 9.00
CA LEU A 144 -14.78 -11.51 7.96
C LEU A 144 -14.44 -10.04 8.23
N ILE A 145 -13.16 -9.76 8.41
CA ILE A 145 -12.61 -8.42 8.53
C ILE A 145 -11.89 -8.07 7.23
N LEU A 146 -12.37 -7.06 6.48
CA LEU A 146 -11.86 -6.71 5.16
C LEU A 146 -11.24 -5.31 5.13
N THR A 147 -9.96 -5.22 4.76
CA THR A 147 -9.23 -3.97 4.54
C THR A 147 -9.03 -3.77 3.05
N PRO A 148 -9.85 -2.93 2.36
CA PRO A 148 -9.80 -2.84 0.90
C PRO A 148 -8.62 -2.03 0.36
N PHE A 149 -8.12 -1.03 1.07
CA PHE A 149 -7.17 -0.02 0.54
C PHE A 149 -7.70 0.60 -0.76
N LEU A 150 -8.71 1.44 -0.64
CA LEU A 150 -9.36 2.06 -1.80
C LEU A 150 -8.50 3.20 -2.36
N HIS A 151 -8.02 3.01 -3.58
CA HIS A 151 -7.29 4.05 -4.31
C HIS A 151 -8.30 4.92 -5.07
N LEU A 152 -8.89 5.89 -4.37
CA LEU A 152 -10.06 6.61 -4.86
C LEU A 152 -9.74 7.78 -5.78
N ALA A 153 -8.56 8.39 -5.68
CA ALA A 153 -8.22 9.63 -6.39
C ALA A 153 -9.28 10.73 -6.22
N THR A 154 -9.31 11.72 -7.11
CA THR A 154 -10.36 12.75 -7.11
C THR A 154 -11.69 12.19 -7.68
N PRO A 155 -12.85 12.77 -7.31
CA PRO A 155 -14.12 12.42 -7.92
C PRO A 155 -14.07 12.52 -9.45
N GLY A 156 -14.64 11.51 -10.15
CA GLY A 156 -14.61 11.44 -11.62
C GLY A 156 -13.35 10.81 -12.21
N ASP A 157 -12.33 10.55 -11.44
CA ASP A 157 -11.10 9.94 -11.93
C ASP A 157 -11.33 8.49 -12.41
N PRO A 158 -10.84 8.13 -13.62
CA PRO A 158 -11.01 6.80 -14.20
C PRO A 158 -10.44 5.65 -13.33
N VAL A 159 -9.44 5.93 -12.47
CA VAL A 159 -8.84 4.91 -11.62
C VAL A 159 -9.83 4.35 -10.60
N ARG A 160 -10.80 5.16 -10.15
CA ARG A 160 -11.84 4.73 -9.20
C ARG A 160 -12.59 3.47 -9.64
N LYS A 161 -12.84 3.31 -10.94
CA LYS A 161 -13.54 2.14 -11.49
C LYS A 161 -12.87 0.79 -11.20
N TYR A 162 -11.57 0.79 -10.88
CA TYR A 162 -10.86 -0.43 -10.51
C TYR A 162 -11.13 -0.86 -9.06
N TYR A 163 -11.64 0.05 -8.22
CA TYR A 163 -11.87 -0.14 -6.79
C TYR A 163 -13.36 -0.04 -6.39
N THR A 164 -14.24 0.26 -7.35
CA THR A 164 -15.67 0.55 -7.11
C THR A 164 -16.60 -0.36 -7.89
N LYS A 165 -16.14 -1.57 -8.25
CA LYS A 165 -16.94 -2.51 -9.02
C LYS A 165 -18.06 -3.14 -8.17
N PRO A 166 -19.22 -3.49 -8.76
CA PRO A 166 -20.36 -4.05 -8.00
C PRO A 166 -20.00 -5.27 -7.16
N HIS A 167 -19.16 -6.16 -7.64
CA HIS A 167 -18.74 -7.34 -6.89
C HIS A 167 -17.79 -7.01 -5.72
N GLN A 168 -16.98 -5.95 -5.83
CA GLN A 168 -16.14 -5.44 -4.74
C GLN A 168 -17.03 -4.83 -3.64
N ILE A 169 -17.99 -3.99 -4.02
CA ILE A 169 -18.99 -3.43 -3.09
C ILE A 169 -19.78 -4.55 -2.40
N ARG A 170 -20.15 -5.60 -3.15
CA ARG A 170 -20.83 -6.77 -2.58
C ARG A 170 -19.96 -7.51 -1.56
N LEU A 171 -18.67 -7.66 -1.79
CA LEU A 171 -17.72 -8.24 -0.81
C LEU A 171 -17.69 -7.42 0.48
N LEU A 172 -17.59 -6.08 0.38
CA LEU A 172 -17.62 -5.19 1.53
C LEU A 172 -18.94 -5.31 2.32
N ARG A 173 -20.09 -5.35 1.63
CA ARG A 173 -21.40 -5.52 2.28
C ARG A 173 -21.54 -6.86 3.01
N GLN A 174 -20.77 -7.87 2.63
CA GLN A 174 -20.78 -9.21 3.26
C GLN A 174 -19.71 -9.36 4.35
N SER A 175 -18.91 -8.35 4.59
CA SER A 175 -17.91 -8.33 5.66
C SER A 175 -18.53 -7.86 6.97
N ASP A 176 -18.11 -8.45 8.09
CA ASP A 176 -18.57 -8.07 9.43
C ASP A 176 -17.91 -6.78 9.91
N VAL A 177 -16.65 -6.56 9.48
CA VAL A 177 -15.91 -5.31 9.70
C VAL A 177 -15.22 -4.90 8.40
N VAL A 178 -15.37 -3.62 8.02
CA VAL A 178 -14.64 -2.99 6.92
C VAL A 178 -13.66 -2.00 7.53
N VAL A 179 -12.36 -2.28 7.36
CA VAL A 179 -11.28 -1.44 7.88
C VAL A 179 -10.83 -0.49 6.77
N VAL A 180 -10.98 0.80 7.01
CA VAL A 180 -10.58 1.86 6.07
C VAL A 180 -9.45 2.70 6.68
N GLN A 181 -8.70 3.40 5.82
CA GLN A 181 -7.51 4.12 6.27
C GLN A 181 -7.78 5.62 6.49
N THR A 182 -8.78 6.18 5.81
CA THR A 182 -9.10 7.61 5.83
C THR A 182 -10.60 7.84 5.97
N ARG A 183 -10.97 9.07 6.32
CA ARG A 183 -12.38 9.50 6.33
C ARG A 183 -12.97 9.45 4.93
N LEU A 184 -12.18 9.82 3.90
CA LEU A 184 -12.59 9.69 2.51
C LEU A 184 -13.03 8.26 2.17
N GLU A 185 -12.26 7.26 2.56
CA GLU A 185 -12.65 5.86 2.38
C GLU A 185 -13.91 5.50 3.19
N ALA A 186 -13.99 5.97 4.46
CA ALA A 186 -15.16 5.73 5.31
C ALA A 186 -16.45 6.30 4.71
N ASP A 187 -16.40 7.52 4.20
CA ASP A 187 -17.54 8.17 3.57
C ASP A 187 -18.00 7.38 2.32
N VAL A 188 -17.05 6.99 1.48
CA VAL A 188 -17.36 6.21 0.26
C VAL A 188 -17.96 4.85 0.59
N VAL A 189 -17.45 4.11 1.57
CA VAL A 189 -18.04 2.81 1.94
C VAL A 189 -19.40 2.98 2.61
N ARG A 190 -19.62 4.06 3.34
CA ARG A 190 -20.93 4.43 3.91
C ARG A 190 -21.94 4.69 2.80
N ASP A 191 -21.57 5.45 1.76
CA ASP A 191 -22.40 5.71 0.59
C ASP A 191 -22.76 4.42 -0.18
N TRP A 192 -21.91 3.39 -0.09
CA TRP A 192 -22.21 2.06 -0.62
C TRP A 192 -23.13 1.23 0.29
N GLY A 193 -23.66 1.81 1.36
CA GLY A 193 -24.61 1.17 2.27
C GLY A 193 -23.98 0.20 3.27
N ILE A 194 -22.68 0.36 3.59
CA ILE A 194 -22.08 -0.34 4.75
C ILE A 194 -22.48 0.42 6.02
N PRO A 195 -23.11 -0.24 7.02
CA PRO A 195 -23.51 0.41 8.27
C PRO A 195 -22.30 0.95 9.05
N GLU A 196 -22.43 2.14 9.65
CA GLU A 196 -21.37 2.77 10.46
C GLU A 196 -20.79 1.82 11.51
N ALA A 197 -21.66 1.04 12.15
CA ALA A 197 -21.26 0.03 13.13
C ALA A 197 -20.29 -1.04 12.58
N ARG A 198 -20.15 -1.20 11.28
CA ARG A 198 -19.21 -2.14 10.64
C ARG A 198 -17.97 -1.44 10.10
N ILE A 199 -17.90 -0.11 10.10
CA ILE A 199 -16.76 0.65 9.59
C ILE A 199 -15.76 0.90 10.72
N LEU A 200 -14.49 0.62 10.47
CA LEU A 200 -13.39 0.96 11.36
C LEU A 200 -12.39 1.82 10.60
N THR A 201 -12.30 3.11 10.92
CA THR A 201 -11.22 3.96 10.41
C THR A 201 -10.00 3.75 11.28
N LEU A 202 -9.00 3.04 10.73
CA LEU A 202 -7.81 2.62 11.49
C LEU A 202 -6.61 3.53 11.26
N GLY A 203 -6.35 3.90 10.00
CA GLY A 203 -5.14 4.59 9.59
C GLY A 203 -3.92 3.66 9.55
N MET A 204 -2.81 4.22 9.09
CA MET A 204 -1.52 3.53 9.05
C MET A 204 -0.62 3.99 10.19
N ALA A 205 0.52 3.32 10.33
CA ALA A 205 1.58 3.67 11.28
C ALA A 205 2.95 3.36 10.68
N VAL A 206 4.02 3.63 11.41
CA VAL A 206 5.39 3.34 10.98
C VAL A 206 6.15 2.59 12.09
N GLU A 207 7.01 1.65 11.68
CA GLU A 207 8.00 1.05 12.58
C GLU A 207 9.23 1.98 12.60
N HIS A 208 9.36 2.74 13.66
CA HIS A 208 10.38 3.79 13.77
C HIS A 208 11.79 3.23 13.56
N ASP A 209 12.09 2.11 14.23
CA ASP A 209 13.41 1.48 14.21
C ASP A 209 13.78 0.88 12.83
N GLU A 210 12.78 0.56 11.99
CA GLU A 210 13.02 0.02 10.65
C GLU A 210 13.36 1.11 9.61
N VAL A 211 13.08 2.38 9.89
CA VAL A 211 13.21 3.47 8.89
C VAL A 211 14.12 4.61 9.33
N THR A 212 14.60 4.62 10.59
CA THR A 212 15.48 5.67 11.11
C THR A 212 16.89 5.14 11.42
N GLY A 213 17.84 6.05 11.69
CA GLY A 213 19.21 5.69 12.07
C GLY A 213 20.08 5.20 10.92
N GLY A 214 19.68 5.47 9.66
CA GLY A 214 20.47 5.13 8.48
C GLY A 214 21.74 5.97 8.33
N ASP A 215 22.67 5.47 7.51
CA ASP A 215 23.93 6.13 7.18
C ASP A 215 23.79 6.92 5.86
N PRO A 216 23.76 8.27 5.93
CA PRO A 216 23.62 9.10 4.73
C PRO A 216 24.79 8.96 3.75
N ASP A 217 26.01 8.70 4.26
CA ASP A 217 27.20 8.60 3.47
C ASP A 217 27.27 7.28 2.69
N ARG A 218 26.70 6.21 3.21
CA ARG A 218 26.69 4.91 2.55
C ARG A 218 25.99 4.97 1.19
N LEU A 219 24.76 5.48 1.15
CA LEU A 219 24.01 5.57 -0.11
C LEU A 219 24.57 6.63 -1.04
N ARG A 220 24.94 7.81 -0.53
CA ARG A 220 25.54 8.87 -1.35
C ARG A 220 26.83 8.40 -2.01
N LYS A 221 27.71 7.69 -1.29
CA LYS A 221 28.94 7.10 -1.81
C LYS A 221 28.66 6.05 -2.88
N GLN A 222 27.70 5.16 -2.65
CA GLN A 222 27.28 4.13 -3.61
C GLN A 222 26.82 4.74 -4.94
N LEU A 223 26.12 5.86 -4.90
CA LEU A 223 25.57 6.55 -6.08
C LEU A 223 26.50 7.65 -6.64
N GLY A 224 27.68 7.87 -6.05
CA GLY A 224 28.59 8.92 -6.46
C GLY A 224 28.06 10.35 -6.25
N ILE A 225 27.14 10.54 -5.28
CA ILE A 225 26.51 11.84 -5.01
C ILE A 225 27.37 12.63 -4.01
N PRO A 226 27.87 13.84 -4.39
CA PRO A 226 28.64 14.68 -3.48
C PRO A 226 27.84 15.04 -2.21
N LYS A 227 28.54 15.17 -1.06
CA LYS A 227 27.87 15.52 0.22
C LYS A 227 27.12 16.86 0.18
N THR A 228 27.59 17.80 -0.61
CA THR A 228 26.97 19.13 -0.79
C THR A 228 25.77 19.13 -1.71
N ARG A 229 25.59 18.07 -2.51
CA ARG A 229 24.51 17.95 -3.49
C ARG A 229 23.16 17.84 -2.80
N LYS A 230 22.20 18.64 -3.25
CA LYS A 230 20.80 18.51 -2.82
C LYS A 230 20.15 17.27 -3.45
N VAL A 231 19.44 16.50 -2.63
CA VAL A 231 18.84 15.22 -3.04
C VAL A 231 17.36 15.19 -2.71
N VAL A 232 16.54 14.91 -3.72
CA VAL A 232 15.11 14.59 -3.56
C VAL A 232 14.97 13.07 -3.61
N GLY A 233 14.24 12.49 -2.66
CA GLY A 233 13.93 11.06 -2.62
C GLY A 233 12.50 10.77 -3.05
N HIS A 234 12.33 9.62 -3.70
CA HIS A 234 11.03 9.06 -4.07
C HIS A 234 11.02 7.56 -3.78
N LEU A 235 10.07 7.09 -2.99
CA LEU A 235 9.93 5.68 -2.62
C LEU A 235 8.51 5.21 -2.91
N ALA A 236 8.30 4.50 -4.02
CA ALA A 236 7.00 3.98 -4.46
C ALA A 236 7.19 2.92 -5.54
N THR A 237 6.11 2.25 -5.96
CA THR A 237 6.09 1.67 -7.31
C THR A 237 6.28 2.80 -8.30
N LEU A 238 7.34 2.75 -9.14
CA LEU A 238 7.62 3.78 -10.13
C LEU A 238 6.60 3.69 -11.25
N ASP A 239 5.58 4.53 -11.13
CA ASP A 239 4.38 4.50 -11.99
C ASP A 239 3.80 5.92 -12.13
N PRO A 240 3.20 6.28 -13.28
CA PRO A 240 2.56 7.57 -13.46
C PRO A 240 1.52 7.90 -12.37
N ASN A 241 0.77 6.90 -11.87
CA ASN A 241 -0.21 7.13 -10.80
C ASN A 241 0.44 7.48 -9.44
N LYS A 242 1.72 7.15 -9.25
CA LYS A 242 2.52 7.56 -8.09
C LYS A 242 3.24 8.90 -8.30
N GLY A 243 3.01 9.54 -9.45
CA GLY A 243 3.64 10.81 -9.82
C GLY A 243 5.12 10.67 -10.17
N SER A 244 5.61 9.44 -10.43
CA SER A 244 7.02 9.20 -10.74
C SER A 244 7.46 9.93 -12.00
N THR A 245 6.61 9.95 -13.04
CA THR A 245 6.85 10.68 -14.28
C THR A 245 6.88 12.20 -14.05
N ASP A 246 5.87 12.71 -13.32
CA ASP A 246 5.73 14.15 -13.05
C ASP A 246 6.94 14.67 -12.23
N LEU A 247 7.43 13.83 -11.31
CA LEU A 247 8.60 14.18 -10.50
C LEU A 247 9.88 14.27 -11.35
N VAL A 248 10.10 13.35 -12.28
CA VAL A 248 11.23 13.44 -13.22
C VAL A 248 11.13 14.71 -14.06
N LEU A 249 9.94 15.00 -14.62
CA LEU A 249 9.72 16.23 -15.41
C LEU A 249 9.88 17.51 -14.59
N ALA A 250 9.51 17.51 -13.31
CA ALA A 250 9.73 18.64 -12.41
C ALA A 250 11.23 18.90 -12.19
N LEU A 251 12.01 17.84 -11.99
CA LEU A 251 13.46 17.95 -11.83
C LEU A 251 14.17 18.32 -13.15
N ASP A 252 13.67 17.90 -14.32
CA ASP A 252 14.14 18.40 -15.63
C ASP A 252 14.05 19.93 -15.67
N ARG A 253 12.88 20.50 -15.31
CA ARG A 253 12.67 21.95 -15.30
C ARG A 253 13.56 22.69 -14.33
N LEU A 254 13.70 22.17 -13.11
CA LEU A 254 14.54 22.78 -12.08
C LEU A 254 16.01 22.76 -12.50
N ASN A 255 16.49 21.66 -13.03
CA ASN A 255 17.88 21.48 -13.41
C ASN A 255 18.25 22.23 -14.71
N ALA A 256 17.29 22.50 -15.59
CA ALA A 256 17.52 23.34 -16.78
C ALA A 256 17.98 24.78 -16.42
N GLY A 257 17.55 25.30 -15.27
CA GLY A 257 17.95 26.62 -14.77
C GLY A 257 19.17 26.62 -13.83
N ARG A 258 19.77 25.44 -13.56
CA ARG A 258 20.91 25.29 -12.63
C ARG A 258 22.23 25.07 -13.35
N PRO A 259 23.37 25.40 -12.70
CA PRO A 259 24.68 25.03 -13.23
C PRO A 259 24.79 23.52 -13.44
N THR A 260 25.37 23.08 -14.54
CA THR A 260 25.51 21.66 -14.90
C THR A 260 26.33 20.85 -13.89
N ASN A 261 27.16 21.49 -13.11
CA ASN A 261 27.95 20.86 -12.04
C ASN A 261 27.24 20.84 -10.70
N ASP A 262 26.03 21.45 -10.56
CA ASP A 262 25.25 21.48 -9.33
C ASP A 262 23.72 21.26 -9.55
N PRO A 263 23.30 20.20 -10.26
CA PRO A 263 21.89 19.85 -10.36
C PRO A 263 21.34 19.31 -9.03
N ILE A 264 20.04 19.43 -8.80
CA ILE A 264 19.35 18.67 -7.76
C ILE A 264 19.32 17.21 -8.20
N HIS A 265 19.76 16.31 -7.33
CA HIS A 265 19.75 14.87 -7.61
C HIS A 265 18.42 14.23 -7.21
N LEU A 266 17.89 13.34 -8.04
CA LEU A 266 16.69 12.56 -7.74
C LEU A 266 17.07 11.08 -7.54
N VAL A 267 16.77 10.55 -6.36
CA VAL A 267 16.91 9.13 -6.05
C VAL A 267 15.54 8.49 -5.99
N MET A 268 15.30 7.53 -6.88
CA MET A 268 14.03 6.82 -6.97
C MET A 268 14.20 5.36 -6.56
N ALA A 269 13.37 4.89 -5.62
CA ALA A 269 13.38 3.51 -5.14
C ALA A 269 12.00 2.87 -5.30
N GLY A 270 11.99 1.60 -5.72
CA GLY A 270 10.80 0.78 -5.89
C GLY A 270 10.79 0.02 -7.21
N PRO A 271 9.85 -0.93 -7.37
CA PRO A 271 9.68 -1.65 -8.63
C PRO A 271 9.15 -0.72 -9.72
N SER A 272 9.64 -0.88 -10.94
CA SER A 272 9.24 -0.07 -12.11
C SER A 272 8.05 -0.69 -12.83
N SER A 273 7.07 0.14 -13.21
CA SER A 273 5.98 -0.27 -14.07
C SER A 273 6.35 -0.21 -15.54
N PRO A 274 5.71 -1.01 -16.41
CA PRO A 274 5.96 -0.95 -17.86
C PRO A 274 5.71 0.43 -18.47
N CYS A 275 4.80 1.22 -17.89
CA CYS A 275 4.52 2.58 -18.35
C CYS A 275 5.67 3.53 -18.04
N PHE A 276 6.25 3.41 -16.85
CA PHE A 276 7.39 4.23 -16.45
C PHE A 276 8.68 3.80 -17.17
N GLU A 277 8.88 2.49 -17.37
CA GLU A 277 9.99 1.97 -18.19
C GLU A 277 9.96 2.53 -19.61
N ARG A 278 8.79 2.55 -20.24
CA ARG A 278 8.60 3.15 -21.56
C ARG A 278 8.90 4.66 -21.56
N PHE A 279 8.38 5.39 -20.59
CA PHE A 279 8.67 6.82 -20.45
C PHE A 279 10.17 7.11 -20.41
N LEU A 280 10.95 6.28 -19.67
CA LEU A 280 12.40 6.44 -19.62
C LEU A 280 13.10 6.10 -20.95
N GLN A 281 12.60 5.07 -21.66
CA GLN A 281 13.15 4.66 -22.97
C GLN A 281 12.88 5.70 -24.08
N GLU A 282 11.74 6.36 -24.00
CA GLU A 282 11.32 7.39 -24.99
C GLU A 282 11.96 8.76 -24.74
N ARG A 283 12.76 8.93 -23.69
CA ARG A 283 13.46 10.21 -23.43
C ARG A 283 14.54 10.47 -24.49
N PRO A 284 14.49 11.63 -25.17
CA PRO A 284 15.41 11.94 -26.28
C PRO A 284 16.87 12.00 -25.84
N ASP A 285 17.14 12.53 -24.63
CA ASP A 285 18.49 12.71 -24.09
C ASP A 285 18.92 11.56 -23.16
N GLY A 286 18.16 10.47 -23.11
CA GLY A 286 18.41 9.35 -22.23
C GLY A 286 18.18 9.66 -20.74
N ILE A 287 18.78 8.86 -19.86
CA ILE A 287 18.68 9.05 -18.41
C ILE A 287 19.72 10.07 -17.96
N PRO A 288 19.30 11.19 -17.36
CA PRO A 288 20.26 12.23 -16.94
C PRO A 288 21.11 11.79 -15.75
N SER A 289 22.31 12.34 -15.63
CA SER A 289 23.28 12.00 -14.57
C SER A 289 22.81 12.33 -13.15
N TRP A 290 21.81 13.21 -13.01
CA TRP A 290 21.20 13.58 -11.74
C TRP A 290 20.04 12.66 -11.32
N LEU A 291 19.76 11.60 -12.06
CA LEU A 291 18.67 10.63 -11.77
C LEU A 291 19.26 9.25 -11.50
N SER A 292 18.97 8.72 -10.32
CA SER A 292 19.39 7.38 -9.88
C SER A 292 18.22 6.49 -9.52
N PHE A 293 18.33 5.21 -9.89
CA PHE A 293 17.35 4.17 -9.57
C PHE A 293 17.96 3.11 -8.67
N LEU A 294 17.27 2.78 -7.57
CA LEU A 294 17.70 1.73 -6.62
C LEU A 294 16.95 0.40 -6.85
N GLY A 295 15.88 0.42 -7.67
CA GLY A 295 14.97 -0.73 -7.74
C GLY A 295 14.21 -0.96 -6.43
N PRO A 296 13.62 -2.15 -6.25
CA PRO A 296 12.96 -2.53 -5.00
C PRO A 296 13.95 -2.47 -3.83
N LEU A 297 13.67 -1.63 -2.84
CA LEU A 297 14.57 -1.39 -1.71
C LEU A 297 14.18 -2.28 -0.52
N PRO A 298 15.10 -3.13 -0.02
CA PRO A 298 14.91 -3.88 1.22
C PRO A 298 14.65 -2.98 2.42
N LEU A 299 13.97 -3.49 3.45
CA LEU A 299 13.59 -2.69 4.62
C LEU A 299 14.80 -2.10 5.35
N ASP A 300 15.87 -2.88 5.49
CA ASP A 300 17.14 -2.49 6.14
C ASP A 300 17.91 -1.39 5.41
N GLN A 301 17.61 -1.16 4.12
CA GLN A 301 18.22 -0.08 3.31
C GLN A 301 17.36 1.18 3.23
N ARG A 302 16.12 1.15 3.75
CA ARG A 302 15.24 2.33 3.73
C ARG A 302 15.74 3.46 4.60
N ALA A 303 16.27 3.12 5.78
CA ALA A 303 16.85 4.10 6.68
C ALA A 303 17.98 4.91 6.02
N ASP A 304 18.85 4.23 5.24
CA ASP A 304 19.92 4.90 4.48
C ASP A 304 19.38 5.85 3.40
N LEU A 305 18.29 5.46 2.71
CA LEU A 305 17.62 6.33 1.74
C LEU A 305 17.13 7.62 2.41
N PHE A 306 16.36 7.48 3.50
CA PHE A 306 15.80 8.65 4.19
C PHE A 306 16.89 9.51 4.85
N ALA A 307 17.99 8.92 5.31
CA ALA A 307 19.12 9.66 5.82
C ALA A 307 19.91 10.42 4.72
N ALA A 308 19.94 9.90 3.49
CA ALA A 308 20.73 10.45 2.39
C ALA A 308 20.06 11.60 1.63
N ILE A 309 18.75 11.83 1.79
CA ILE A 309 17.97 12.82 1.05
C ILE A 309 17.70 14.07 1.87
N ASP A 310 17.48 15.20 1.21
CA ASP A 310 17.13 16.48 1.83
C ASP A 310 15.61 16.73 1.82
N LEU A 311 14.89 16.12 0.90
CA LEU A 311 13.45 16.29 0.69
C LEU A 311 12.85 14.97 0.19
N PHE A 312 11.66 14.63 0.65
CA PHE A 312 10.90 13.51 0.13
C PHE A 312 9.74 13.98 -0.75
N SER A 313 9.54 13.37 -1.93
CA SER A 313 8.40 13.69 -2.79
C SER A 313 7.74 12.44 -3.37
N MET A 314 6.44 12.31 -3.17
CA MET A 314 5.60 11.31 -3.83
C MET A 314 4.25 11.96 -4.20
N PRO A 315 4.17 12.64 -5.36
CA PRO A 315 2.96 13.32 -5.81
C PRO A 315 1.94 12.33 -6.40
N SER A 316 1.47 11.39 -5.56
CA SER A 316 0.60 10.29 -5.95
C SER A 316 -0.83 10.73 -6.19
N ARG A 317 -1.42 10.25 -7.29
CA ARG A 317 -2.81 10.44 -7.66
C ARG A 317 -3.81 9.68 -6.79
N THR A 318 -3.41 8.51 -6.26
CA THR A 318 -4.37 7.48 -5.83
C THR A 318 -4.04 6.80 -4.51
N ASP A 319 -3.11 7.32 -3.72
CA ASP A 319 -2.82 6.68 -2.44
C ASP A 319 -4.03 6.69 -1.51
N SER A 320 -4.29 5.56 -0.86
CA SER A 320 -5.29 5.50 0.19
C SER A 320 -4.82 6.19 1.46
N TYR A 321 -3.49 6.21 1.70
CA TYR A 321 -2.88 6.83 2.88
C TYR A 321 -1.50 7.44 2.62
N GLY A 322 -0.57 6.65 2.05
CA GLY A 322 0.81 7.08 1.81
C GLY A 322 1.72 6.89 3.02
N ILE A 323 1.91 5.64 3.48
CA ILE A 323 2.78 5.30 4.62
C ILE A 323 4.19 5.87 4.51
N VAL A 324 4.69 6.04 3.29
CA VAL A 324 6.03 6.60 3.03
C VAL A 324 6.20 8.05 3.50
N PHE A 325 5.11 8.82 3.64
CA PHE A 325 5.15 10.13 4.28
C PHE A 325 5.46 10.02 5.77
N LEU A 326 4.91 9.01 6.44
CA LEU A 326 5.22 8.74 7.84
C LEU A 326 6.68 8.32 8.01
N GLU A 327 7.20 7.51 7.07
CA GLU A 327 8.59 7.08 7.04
C GLU A 327 9.53 8.29 6.83
N ALA A 328 9.20 9.21 5.92
CA ALA A 328 9.94 10.46 5.71
C ALA A 328 9.91 11.36 6.96
N TRP A 329 8.74 11.55 7.57
CA TRP A 329 8.60 12.35 8.79
C TRP A 329 9.29 11.74 10.01
N ALA A 330 9.36 10.42 10.14
CA ALA A 330 10.15 9.75 11.18
C ALA A 330 11.60 10.21 11.16
N ASN A 331 12.12 10.54 9.96
CA ASN A 331 13.46 11.11 9.74
C ASN A 331 13.50 12.65 9.76
N GLY A 332 12.39 13.33 10.02
CA GLY A 332 12.32 14.79 10.06
C GLY A 332 12.38 15.47 8.68
N LEU A 333 12.12 14.74 7.61
CA LEU A 333 12.14 15.26 6.24
C LEU A 333 10.86 16.03 5.93
N ALA A 334 11.01 17.18 5.25
CA ALA A 334 9.88 17.83 4.61
C ALA A 334 9.35 16.98 3.45
N VAL A 335 8.03 17.06 3.19
CA VAL A 335 7.40 16.29 2.11
C VAL A 335 6.67 17.19 1.11
N VAL A 336 6.73 16.81 -0.18
CA VAL A 336 5.88 17.36 -1.24
C VAL A 336 5.02 16.24 -1.79
N ALA A 337 3.70 16.42 -1.78
CA ALA A 337 2.74 15.40 -2.15
C ALA A 337 1.65 15.98 -3.07
N ALA A 338 0.81 15.12 -3.66
CA ALA A 338 -0.34 15.59 -4.42
C ALA A 338 -1.57 15.79 -3.53
N ASP A 339 -2.36 16.81 -3.84
CA ASP A 339 -3.70 17.04 -3.30
C ASP A 339 -4.70 16.10 -3.98
N ALA A 340 -4.58 14.80 -3.69
CA ALA A 340 -5.39 13.75 -4.32
C ALA A 340 -5.54 12.51 -3.43
N GLY A 341 -6.66 11.81 -3.59
CA GLY A 341 -6.96 10.60 -2.83
C GLY A 341 -7.02 10.84 -1.32
N GLY A 342 -6.46 9.91 -0.54
CA GLY A 342 -6.38 10.01 0.91
C GLY A 342 -5.23 10.88 1.43
N VAL A 343 -4.32 11.35 0.55
CA VAL A 343 -3.11 12.07 0.93
C VAL A 343 -3.38 13.36 1.71
N PRO A 344 -4.39 14.20 1.36
CA PRO A 344 -4.68 15.43 2.11
C PRO A 344 -5.12 15.22 3.55
N GLU A 345 -5.59 14.05 3.93
CA GLU A 345 -5.91 13.73 5.32
C GLU A 345 -4.65 13.43 6.16
N VAL A 346 -3.56 13.05 5.49
CA VAL A 346 -2.28 12.71 6.11
C VAL A 346 -1.33 13.91 6.07
N VAL A 347 -1.09 14.46 4.87
CA VAL A 347 -0.22 15.62 4.66
C VAL A 347 -1.05 16.90 4.74
N ARG A 348 -0.81 17.73 5.75
CA ARG A 348 -1.47 19.01 5.93
C ARG A 348 -0.67 20.11 5.25
N HIS A 349 -1.27 20.73 4.21
CA HIS A 349 -0.60 21.79 3.43
C HIS A 349 -0.10 22.93 4.33
N ASN A 350 1.17 23.35 4.13
CA ASN A 350 1.89 24.35 4.91
C ASN A 350 2.05 24.06 6.43
N GLN A 351 1.61 22.88 6.89
CA GLN A 351 1.78 22.46 8.29
C GLN A 351 2.78 21.32 8.43
N THR A 352 2.59 20.22 7.69
CA THR A 352 3.47 19.05 7.73
C THR A 352 4.10 18.72 6.39
N GLY A 353 3.77 19.49 5.33
CA GLY A 353 4.29 19.32 3.97
C GLY A 353 3.63 20.31 3.02
N LEU A 354 3.95 20.20 1.75
CA LEU A 354 3.31 20.95 0.67
C LEU A 354 2.47 20.01 -0.18
N LEU A 355 1.24 20.46 -0.49
CA LEU A 355 0.34 19.77 -1.42
C LEU A 355 0.26 20.56 -2.73
N VAL A 356 0.33 19.86 -3.84
CA VAL A 356 0.18 20.40 -5.20
C VAL A 356 -0.88 19.60 -5.97
N PRO A 357 -1.61 20.18 -6.94
CA PRO A 357 -2.52 19.41 -7.77
C PRO A 357 -1.75 18.29 -8.51
N PHE A 358 -2.34 17.09 -8.56
CA PHE A 358 -1.76 15.99 -9.34
C PHE A 358 -1.61 16.38 -10.81
N GLY A 359 -0.46 16.04 -11.42
CA GLY A 359 -0.13 16.40 -12.81
C GLY A 359 0.38 17.83 -13.00
N SER A 360 0.38 18.65 -11.95
CA SER A 360 0.92 20.02 -12.03
C SER A 360 2.44 20.04 -11.87
N VAL A 361 3.14 19.68 -12.93
CA VAL A 361 4.61 19.61 -12.95
C VAL A 361 5.26 20.93 -12.53
N ASP A 362 4.69 22.08 -12.93
CA ASP A 362 5.21 23.40 -12.58
C ASP A 362 5.10 23.70 -11.08
N GLN A 363 3.93 23.44 -10.48
CA GLN A 363 3.76 23.66 -9.03
C GLN A 363 4.57 22.66 -8.22
N LEU A 364 4.75 21.42 -8.72
CA LEU A 364 5.63 20.43 -8.12
C LEU A 364 7.08 20.92 -8.11
N ALA A 365 7.57 21.42 -9.25
CA ALA A 365 8.92 22.01 -9.36
C ALA A 365 9.09 23.20 -8.41
N GLN A 366 8.16 24.16 -8.42
CA GLN A 366 8.18 25.32 -7.51
C GLN A 366 8.20 24.92 -6.04
N SER A 367 7.38 23.91 -5.65
CA SER A 367 7.33 23.43 -4.26
C SER A 367 8.61 22.73 -3.83
N ILE A 368 9.24 21.98 -4.72
CA ILE A 368 10.53 21.34 -4.48
C ILE A 368 11.61 22.41 -4.36
N ASP A 369 11.68 23.37 -5.28
CA ASP A 369 12.68 24.45 -5.25
C ASP A 369 12.57 25.28 -3.97
N ARG A 370 11.35 25.64 -3.58
CA ARG A 370 11.07 26.36 -2.33
C ARG A 370 11.66 25.65 -1.12
N LEU A 371 11.41 24.34 -0.95
CA LEU A 371 11.91 23.59 0.22
C LEU A 371 13.40 23.22 0.14
N ILE A 372 13.97 23.12 -1.05
CA ILE A 372 15.41 22.92 -1.23
C ILE A 372 16.19 24.22 -0.94
N THR A 373 15.60 25.38 -1.22
CA THR A 373 16.22 26.70 -1.05
C THR A 373 15.98 27.26 0.36
N ASP A 374 14.74 27.20 0.85
CA ASP A 374 14.39 27.62 2.22
C ASP A 374 14.52 26.46 3.22
N ARG A 375 15.74 26.33 3.75
CA ARG A 375 16.07 25.31 4.75
C ARG A 375 15.23 25.45 6.02
N ALA A 376 14.96 26.66 6.46
CA ALA A 376 14.21 26.90 7.71
C ALA A 376 12.76 26.43 7.56
N GLU A 377 12.15 26.66 6.40
CA GLU A 377 10.81 26.15 6.11
C GLU A 377 10.80 24.64 6.00
N ALA A 378 11.74 24.02 5.32
CA ALA A 378 11.86 22.56 5.23
C ALA A 378 12.01 21.92 6.62
N GLU A 379 12.89 22.45 7.46
CA GLU A 379 13.07 21.98 8.84
C GLU A 379 11.82 22.16 9.69
N ARG A 380 11.09 23.25 9.55
CA ARG A 380 9.81 23.49 10.25
C ARG A 380 8.77 22.46 9.88
N LEU A 381 8.57 22.21 8.58
CA LEU A 381 7.58 21.24 8.09
C LEU A 381 7.95 19.80 8.46
N GLY A 382 9.23 19.44 8.29
CA GLY A 382 9.74 18.12 8.65
C GLY A 382 9.64 17.84 10.15
N THR A 383 9.97 18.83 11.00
CA THR A 383 9.83 18.71 12.46
C THR A 383 8.36 18.58 12.88
N ALA A 384 7.46 19.33 12.27
CA ALA A 384 6.03 19.20 12.54
C ALA A 384 5.51 17.80 12.18
N GLY A 385 5.93 17.27 11.03
CA GLY A 385 5.63 15.90 10.62
C GLY A 385 6.22 14.84 11.58
N LYS A 386 7.47 15.01 12.02
CA LYS A 386 8.12 14.13 12.99
C LYS A 386 7.36 14.07 14.31
N ASN A 387 6.98 15.23 14.84
CA ASN A 387 6.19 15.33 16.07
C ASN A 387 4.84 14.65 15.92
N LEU A 388 4.20 14.79 14.76
CA LEU A 388 2.93 14.13 14.46
C LEU A 388 3.08 12.60 14.50
N VAL A 389 4.14 12.06 13.88
CA VAL A 389 4.40 10.61 13.84
C VAL A 389 4.71 10.06 15.23
N GLN A 390 5.55 10.74 16.00
CA GLN A 390 5.93 10.31 17.35
C GLN A 390 4.75 10.24 18.34
N ASN A 391 3.74 11.10 18.15
CA ASN A 391 2.62 11.23 19.08
C ASN A 391 1.34 10.49 18.66
N GLY A 392 1.29 9.86 17.46
CA GLY A 392 -0.01 9.33 17.02
C GLY A 392 0.00 8.19 16.01
N PHE A 393 1.17 7.71 15.57
CA PHE A 393 1.25 6.71 14.49
C PHE A 393 2.00 5.44 14.92
N SER A 394 1.56 4.87 16.04
CA SER A 394 2.06 3.62 16.61
C SER A 394 1.31 2.42 16.04
N TRP A 395 2.04 1.41 15.54
CA TRP A 395 1.44 0.13 15.19
C TRP A 395 0.85 -0.61 16.39
N ASN A 396 1.34 -0.38 17.61
CA ASN A 396 0.76 -0.99 18.81
C ASN A 396 -0.67 -0.47 19.05
N ASP A 397 -0.91 0.83 18.88
CA ASP A 397 -2.25 1.40 19.04
C ASP A 397 -3.21 0.95 17.93
N ARG A 398 -2.71 0.88 16.68
CA ARG A 398 -3.50 0.37 15.55
C ARG A 398 -3.86 -1.10 15.76
N TYR A 399 -2.91 -1.90 16.20
CA TYR A 399 -3.13 -3.31 16.51
C TYR A 399 -4.13 -3.48 17.66
N ALA A 400 -3.97 -2.77 18.77
CA ALA A 400 -4.89 -2.84 19.92
C ALA A 400 -6.32 -2.49 19.50
N THR A 401 -6.50 -1.45 18.68
CA THR A 401 -7.80 -1.04 18.14
C THR A 401 -8.40 -2.13 17.24
N LEU A 402 -7.60 -2.71 16.34
CA LEU A 402 -8.05 -3.77 15.44
C LEU A 402 -8.37 -5.06 16.20
N LEU A 403 -7.54 -5.42 17.18
CA LEU A 403 -7.76 -6.59 18.05
C LEU A 403 -9.09 -6.48 18.81
N ALA A 404 -9.32 -5.36 19.49
CA ALA A 404 -10.57 -5.12 20.23
C ALA A 404 -11.79 -5.21 19.31
N ARG A 405 -11.70 -4.61 18.11
CA ARG A 405 -12.77 -4.65 17.12
C ARG A 405 -13.03 -6.07 16.60
N SER A 406 -11.96 -6.86 16.40
CA SER A 406 -12.07 -8.26 15.98
C SER A 406 -12.72 -9.12 17.04
N GLN A 407 -12.36 -8.93 18.31
CA GLN A 407 -12.98 -9.64 19.44
C GLN A 407 -14.48 -9.33 19.56
N GLN A 408 -14.87 -8.06 19.37
CA GLN A 408 -16.30 -7.68 19.33
C GLN A 408 -17.04 -8.38 18.19
N ALA A 409 -16.45 -8.45 17.00
CA ALA A 409 -17.04 -9.13 15.86
C ALA A 409 -17.19 -10.65 16.10
N ILE A 410 -16.21 -11.29 16.74
CA ILE A 410 -16.26 -12.70 17.13
C ILE A 410 -17.43 -12.94 18.11
N ALA A 411 -17.51 -12.14 19.18
CA ALA A 411 -18.57 -12.28 20.19
C ALA A 411 -19.98 -12.10 19.58
N LEU A 412 -20.16 -11.08 18.73
CA LEU A 412 -21.43 -10.84 18.04
C LEU A 412 -21.81 -11.99 17.09
N ASN A 413 -20.83 -12.54 16.36
CA ASN A 413 -21.06 -13.67 15.46
C ASN A 413 -21.48 -14.94 16.24
N GLN A 414 -20.85 -15.19 17.40
CA GLN A 414 -21.18 -16.33 18.28
C GLN A 414 -22.60 -16.20 18.85
N SER A 415 -23.01 -15.02 19.36
CA SER A 415 -24.38 -14.81 19.90
C SER A 415 -25.45 -15.02 18.81
N THR A 416 -25.26 -14.44 17.64
CA THR A 416 -26.18 -14.59 16.50
C THR A 416 -26.37 -16.06 16.09
N ARG A 417 -25.32 -16.87 16.19
CA ARG A 417 -25.37 -18.31 15.91
C ARG A 417 -26.13 -19.08 16.98
N GLN A 418 -25.92 -18.77 18.25
CA GLN A 418 -26.64 -19.39 19.36
C GLN A 418 -28.15 -19.12 19.27
N ASP A 419 -28.53 -17.86 18.99
CA ASP A 419 -29.93 -17.47 18.81
C ASP A 419 -30.60 -18.21 17.62
N SER A 420 -29.87 -18.33 16.50
CA SER A 420 -30.35 -19.07 15.32
C SER A 420 -30.50 -20.56 15.54
N LEU A 421 -29.65 -21.16 16.37
CA LEU A 421 -29.77 -22.57 16.76
C LEU A 421 -30.93 -22.80 17.74
N ALA A 422 -31.13 -21.90 18.71
CA ALA A 422 -32.24 -21.94 19.65
C ALA A 422 -33.59 -21.81 18.93
N GLN A 423 -33.70 -20.91 17.94
CA GLN A 423 -34.93 -20.76 17.13
C GLN A 423 -35.24 -21.96 16.23
N LYS A 424 -34.26 -22.80 15.87
CA LYS A 424 -34.48 -24.00 15.06
C LYS A 424 -34.79 -25.23 15.90
N ALA A 425 -34.54 -25.18 17.22
CA ALA A 425 -34.74 -26.28 18.15
C ALA A 425 -36.07 -26.17 18.94
N GLY A 426 -36.73 -25.01 18.93
CA GLY A 426 -38.06 -24.78 19.45
C GLY A 426 -39.09 -24.71 18.33
#